data_2eaeac6723041cbea7ba134ff5c4538d
#
_entry.id   2eaeac6723041cbea7ba134ff5c4538d
#
_cell.length_a   1.000
_cell.length_b   1.000
_cell.length_c   1.000
_cell.angle_alpha   90.00
_cell.angle_beta   90.00
_cell.angle_gamma   90.00
#
_symmetry.space_group_name_H-M   'P 1'
#
loop_
_entity.id
_entity.type
_entity.pdbx_description
1 polymer ?
#
loop_
_entity_poly.entity_id
_entity_poly.type
_entity_poly.pdbx_seq_one_letter_code
_entity_poly.pdbx_strand_id
1 'polypeptide(L)'
;NIVGTYVLLEEARDYWSSLEGDKKDSFRFHHVSTDEVYGDLEGTDDLFTEDTPYAPSSPYSAAKASSDHLVRAWQRTFKFPTLITNCSNNYGPYQFPEKLIPLIILNALEGKDLPIYGNGKQIRDWLYVDDHARALLHVALTGKISETYNIGGHNELQNIDVVKTVCSILDELVPSKL
;
A
#
# COMPACT_ATOMS: atom_id res chain seq x y z
N ASN A 1 0.14 -8.36 -11.58
CA ASN A 1 -0.88 -8.40 -10.53
C ASN A 1 -1.94 -9.48 -10.82
N ILE A 2 -2.82 -9.34 -11.84
CA ILE A 2 -4.00 -10.21 -12.01
C ILE A 2 -3.61 -11.70 -12.17
N VAL A 3 -2.85 -12.03 -13.21
CA VAL A 3 -2.46 -13.43 -13.49
C VAL A 3 -1.60 -14.01 -12.38
N GLY A 4 -0.64 -13.24 -11.85
CA GLY A 4 0.19 -13.69 -10.73
C GLY A 4 -0.61 -13.97 -9.47
N THR A 5 -1.59 -13.13 -9.14
CA THR A 5 -2.49 -13.36 -8.00
C THR A 5 -3.35 -14.61 -8.22
N TYR A 6 -3.87 -14.80 -9.42
CA TYR A 6 -4.61 -16.02 -9.78
C TYR A 6 -3.78 -17.29 -9.54
N VAL A 7 -2.55 -17.32 -10.08
CA VAL A 7 -1.64 -18.48 -9.91
C VAL A 7 -1.35 -18.74 -8.44
N LEU A 8 -1.02 -17.69 -7.66
CA LEU A 8 -0.76 -17.84 -6.23
C LEU A 8 -1.99 -18.34 -5.47
N LEU A 9 -3.19 -17.89 -5.83
CA LEU A 9 -4.43 -18.36 -5.21
C LEU A 9 -4.69 -19.84 -5.48
N GLU A 10 -4.47 -20.33 -6.69
CA GLU A 10 -4.65 -21.74 -7.03
C GLU A 10 -3.63 -22.61 -6.30
N GLU A 11 -2.35 -22.30 -6.37
CA GLU A 11 -1.29 -23.05 -5.69
C GLU A 11 -1.46 -23.04 -4.16
N ALA A 12 -1.79 -21.90 -3.57
CA ALA A 12 -2.03 -21.78 -2.14
C ALA A 12 -3.28 -22.54 -1.70
N ARG A 13 -4.34 -22.56 -2.53
CA ARG A 13 -5.56 -23.33 -2.27
C ARG A 13 -5.29 -24.83 -2.33
N ASP A 14 -4.53 -25.30 -3.33
CA ASP A 14 -4.17 -26.71 -3.45
C ASP A 14 -3.32 -27.16 -2.26
N TYR A 15 -2.34 -26.34 -1.86
CA TYR A 15 -1.59 -26.59 -0.63
C TYR A 15 -2.48 -26.62 0.61
N TRP A 16 -3.33 -25.61 0.82
CA TRP A 16 -4.29 -25.57 1.94
C TRP A 16 -5.22 -26.78 1.96
N SER A 17 -5.68 -27.24 0.79
CA SER A 17 -6.55 -28.40 0.67
C SER A 17 -5.87 -29.69 1.11
N SER A 18 -4.54 -29.77 1.01
CA SER A 18 -3.74 -30.91 1.46
C SER A 18 -3.44 -30.90 2.97
N LEU A 19 -3.70 -29.78 3.66
CA LEU A 19 -3.48 -29.67 5.09
C LEU A 19 -4.63 -30.28 5.89
N GLU A 20 -4.31 -30.72 7.13
CA GLU A 20 -5.26 -31.26 8.10
C GLU A 20 -5.07 -30.64 9.48
N GLY A 21 -6.10 -30.71 10.32
CA GLY A 21 -6.11 -30.24 11.72
C GLY A 21 -5.64 -28.81 11.87
N ASP A 22 -4.90 -28.54 12.96
CA ASP A 22 -4.48 -27.20 13.35
C ASP A 22 -3.70 -26.45 12.24
N LYS A 23 -2.99 -27.15 11.36
CA LYS A 23 -2.27 -26.51 10.25
C LYS A 23 -3.23 -25.94 9.22
N LYS A 24 -4.33 -26.64 8.94
CA LYS A 24 -5.37 -26.18 8.03
C LYS A 24 -6.16 -25.04 8.64
N ASP A 25 -6.52 -25.15 9.92
CA ASP A 25 -7.34 -24.16 10.63
C ASP A 25 -6.57 -22.84 10.87
N SER A 26 -5.26 -22.91 11.06
CA SER A 26 -4.40 -21.75 11.24
C SER A 26 -3.90 -21.12 9.94
N PHE A 27 -4.12 -21.76 8.79
CA PHE A 27 -3.66 -21.22 7.50
C PHE A 27 -4.35 -19.90 7.16
N ARG A 28 -3.58 -18.95 6.61
CA ARG A 28 -4.05 -17.64 6.18
C ARG A 28 -3.38 -17.25 4.87
N PHE A 29 -4.14 -16.85 3.89
CA PHE A 29 -3.65 -16.19 2.69
C PHE A 29 -3.83 -14.68 2.84
N HIS A 30 -2.76 -13.96 3.10
CA HIS A 30 -2.79 -12.52 3.29
C HIS A 30 -2.38 -11.80 2.00
N HIS A 31 -3.34 -11.12 1.38
CA HIS A 31 -3.13 -10.32 0.17
C HIS A 31 -2.86 -8.85 0.53
N VAL A 32 -1.68 -8.35 0.19
CA VAL A 32 -1.31 -6.95 0.40
C VAL A 32 -1.67 -6.15 -0.85
N SER A 33 -2.59 -5.19 -0.70
CA SER A 33 -3.09 -4.31 -1.74
C SER A 33 -2.76 -2.84 -1.44
N THR A 34 -3.52 -1.90 -1.96
CA THR A 34 -3.29 -0.46 -1.88
C THR A 34 -4.61 0.29 -1.72
N ASP A 35 -4.60 1.44 -1.07
CA ASP A 35 -5.72 2.38 -0.98
C ASP A 35 -6.11 2.97 -2.34
N GLU A 36 -5.21 2.98 -3.33
CA GLU A 36 -5.50 3.45 -4.69
C GLU A 36 -6.67 2.70 -5.37
N VAL A 37 -7.08 1.53 -4.85
CA VAL A 37 -8.25 0.80 -5.35
C VAL A 37 -9.57 1.55 -5.11
N TYR A 38 -9.59 2.45 -4.12
CA TYR A 38 -10.76 3.27 -3.80
C TYR A 38 -10.93 4.48 -4.73
N GLY A 39 -9.87 4.90 -5.42
CA GLY A 39 -9.88 6.06 -6.32
C GLY A 39 -9.50 7.35 -5.64
N ASP A 40 -10.23 8.42 -5.91
CA ASP A 40 -9.94 9.76 -5.43
C ASP A 40 -11.05 10.29 -4.51
N LEU A 41 -10.66 11.12 -3.52
CA LEU A 41 -11.57 11.83 -2.61
C LEU A 41 -11.58 13.34 -2.90
N GLU A 42 -11.34 13.74 -4.17
CA GLU A 42 -11.30 15.16 -4.54
C GLU A 42 -12.58 15.90 -4.13
N GLY A 43 -12.39 17.02 -3.41
CA GLY A 43 -13.49 17.89 -2.98
C GLY A 43 -14.27 17.41 -1.76
N THR A 44 -13.79 16.40 -1.04
CA THR A 44 -14.36 15.96 0.25
C THR A 44 -13.31 15.98 1.35
N ASP A 45 -13.77 16.04 2.61
CA ASP A 45 -12.95 15.84 3.81
C ASP A 45 -13.08 14.40 4.33
N ASP A 46 -13.63 13.48 3.53
CA ASP A 46 -13.83 12.09 3.90
C ASP A 46 -12.51 11.30 3.91
N LEU A 47 -12.52 10.17 4.60
CA LEU A 47 -11.44 9.18 4.57
C LEU A 47 -11.94 7.88 3.92
N PHE A 48 -11.05 7.15 3.29
CA PHE A 48 -11.36 5.80 2.84
C PHE A 48 -11.62 4.88 4.02
N THR A 49 -12.71 4.13 3.93
CA THR A 49 -13.04 3.05 4.85
C THR A 49 -13.09 1.73 4.10
N GLU A 50 -13.14 0.62 4.82
CA GLU A 50 -13.24 -0.71 4.21
C GLU A 50 -14.57 -0.92 3.45
N ASP A 51 -15.57 -0.10 3.74
CA ASP A 51 -16.87 -0.07 3.05
C ASP A 51 -16.89 0.86 1.84
N THR A 52 -15.84 1.65 1.62
CA THR A 52 -15.73 2.54 0.45
C THR A 52 -15.74 1.72 -0.84
N PRO A 53 -16.62 2.02 -1.81
CA PRO A 53 -16.63 1.33 -3.09
C PRO A 53 -15.32 1.48 -3.86
N TYR A 54 -14.86 0.43 -4.52
CA TYR A 54 -13.70 0.49 -5.41
C TYR A 54 -14.02 1.33 -6.65
N ALA A 55 -13.16 2.32 -6.91
CA ALA A 55 -13.25 3.22 -8.08
C ALA A 55 -11.84 3.53 -8.64
N PRO A 56 -11.05 2.51 -9.03
CA PRO A 56 -9.66 2.71 -9.42
C PRO A 56 -9.52 3.63 -10.64
N SER A 57 -8.61 4.61 -10.57
CA SER A 57 -8.42 5.67 -11.57
C SER A 57 -7.19 5.44 -12.49
N SER A 58 -6.41 4.38 -12.27
CA SER A 58 -5.21 4.07 -13.07
C SER A 58 -5.16 2.61 -13.49
N PRO A 59 -4.38 2.25 -14.55
CA PRO A 59 -4.16 0.84 -14.92
C PRO A 59 -3.57 0.01 -13.77
N TYR A 60 -2.71 0.60 -12.96
CA TYR A 60 -2.14 -0.06 -11.77
C TYR A 60 -3.21 -0.34 -10.73
N SER A 61 -3.95 0.68 -10.31
CA SER A 61 -5.01 0.52 -9.30
C SER A 61 -6.15 -0.38 -9.78
N ALA A 62 -6.49 -0.35 -11.07
CA ALA A 62 -7.44 -1.28 -11.69
C ALA A 62 -6.95 -2.74 -11.62
N ALA A 63 -5.66 -2.98 -11.89
CA ALA A 63 -5.07 -4.31 -11.78
C ALA A 63 -5.01 -4.81 -10.33
N LYS A 64 -4.77 -3.92 -9.36
CA LYS A 64 -4.80 -4.24 -7.92
C LYS A 64 -6.22 -4.53 -7.46
N ALA A 65 -7.21 -3.70 -7.81
CA ALA A 65 -8.62 -3.93 -7.53
C ALA A 65 -9.11 -5.27 -8.10
N SER A 66 -8.70 -5.60 -9.33
CA SER A 66 -8.99 -6.91 -9.93
C SER A 66 -8.41 -8.06 -9.13
N SER A 67 -7.19 -7.92 -8.61
CA SER A 67 -6.56 -8.92 -7.73
C SER A 67 -7.33 -9.09 -6.42
N ASP A 68 -7.76 -8.00 -5.80
CA ASP A 68 -8.57 -8.04 -4.58
C ASP A 68 -9.90 -8.76 -4.81
N HIS A 69 -10.54 -8.50 -5.96
CA HIS A 69 -11.76 -9.22 -6.34
C HIS A 69 -11.54 -10.72 -6.55
N LEU A 70 -10.40 -11.13 -7.12
CA LEU A 70 -10.04 -12.55 -7.20
C LEU A 70 -9.91 -13.17 -5.80
N VAL A 71 -9.20 -12.52 -4.88
CA VAL A 71 -9.06 -13.00 -3.49
C VAL A 71 -10.40 -13.19 -2.81
N ARG A 72 -11.30 -12.19 -2.92
CA ARG A 72 -12.66 -12.27 -2.39
C ARG A 72 -13.48 -13.38 -3.05
N ALA A 73 -13.31 -13.60 -4.36
CA ALA A 73 -14.00 -14.67 -5.09
C ALA A 73 -13.55 -16.06 -4.62
N TRP A 74 -12.24 -16.27 -4.38
CA TRP A 74 -11.73 -17.53 -3.82
C TRP A 74 -12.25 -17.82 -2.42
N GLN A 75 -12.27 -16.80 -1.57
CA GLN A 75 -12.86 -16.91 -0.24
C GLN A 75 -14.34 -17.31 -0.33
N ARG A 76 -15.12 -16.60 -1.14
CA ARG A 76 -16.57 -16.80 -1.24
C ARG A 76 -16.92 -18.18 -1.82
N THR A 77 -16.19 -18.60 -2.86
CA THR A 77 -16.45 -19.83 -3.60
C THR A 77 -15.95 -21.08 -2.88
N PHE A 78 -14.69 -21.01 -2.40
CA PHE A 78 -13.98 -22.19 -1.88
C PHE A 78 -13.83 -22.16 -0.35
N LYS A 79 -14.30 -21.10 0.31
CA LYS A 79 -14.07 -20.85 1.76
C LYS A 79 -12.57 -20.77 2.08
N PHE A 80 -11.76 -20.39 1.08
CA PHE A 80 -10.33 -20.26 1.24
C PHE A 80 -10.01 -19.12 2.23
N PRO A 81 -9.19 -19.36 3.27
CA PRO A 81 -9.01 -18.41 4.37
C PRO A 81 -8.13 -17.22 3.98
N THR A 82 -8.75 -16.17 3.47
CA THR A 82 -8.07 -14.97 2.98
C THR A 82 -8.20 -13.78 3.92
N LEU A 83 -7.22 -12.86 3.85
CA LEU A 83 -7.20 -11.53 4.42
C LEU A 83 -6.75 -10.55 3.34
N ILE A 84 -7.28 -9.33 3.35
CA ILE A 84 -6.83 -8.24 2.47
C ILE A 84 -6.40 -7.06 3.33
N THR A 85 -5.27 -6.44 2.98
CA THR A 85 -4.88 -5.14 3.55
C THR A 85 -4.67 -4.13 2.43
N ASN A 86 -5.25 -2.95 2.56
CA ASN A 86 -5.07 -1.83 1.66
C ASN A 86 -4.23 -0.77 2.38
N CYS A 87 -2.98 -0.58 1.93
CA CYS A 87 -2.08 0.37 2.57
C CYS A 87 -1.99 1.68 1.80
N SER A 88 -1.74 2.77 2.53
CA SER A 88 -1.40 4.07 1.98
C SER A 88 0.06 4.14 1.50
N ASN A 89 0.53 5.33 1.11
CA ASN A 89 1.86 5.51 0.53
C ASN A 89 2.97 5.26 1.54
N ASN A 90 3.72 4.20 1.35
CA ASN A 90 4.84 3.86 2.21
C ASN A 90 6.06 4.75 1.95
N TYR A 91 6.81 5.05 3.00
CA TYR A 91 8.14 5.66 2.92
C TYR A 91 9.07 5.06 4.00
N GLY A 92 10.37 5.17 3.78
CA GLY A 92 11.36 4.72 4.77
C GLY A 92 12.68 4.27 4.12
N PRO A 93 13.61 3.76 4.94
CA PRO A 93 14.89 3.25 4.48
C PRO A 93 14.75 2.20 3.37
N TYR A 94 15.71 2.21 2.44
CA TYR A 94 15.79 1.28 1.31
C TYR A 94 14.64 1.39 0.29
N GLN A 95 13.81 2.43 0.35
CA GLN A 95 12.82 2.68 -0.69
C GLN A 95 13.50 2.90 -2.04
N PHE A 96 12.94 2.33 -3.11
CA PHE A 96 13.52 2.40 -4.44
C PHE A 96 13.63 3.85 -4.94
N PRO A 97 14.77 4.25 -5.53
CA PRO A 97 15.10 5.66 -5.83
C PRO A 97 14.22 6.38 -6.84
N GLU A 98 13.32 5.67 -7.54
CA GLU A 98 12.33 6.32 -8.42
C GLU A 98 11.13 6.93 -7.67
N LYS A 99 10.96 6.58 -6.39
CA LYS A 99 9.87 7.11 -5.56
C LYS A 99 10.19 8.51 -5.06
N LEU A 100 9.12 9.29 -4.76
CA LEU A 100 9.23 10.73 -4.50
C LEU A 100 10.32 11.08 -3.49
N ILE A 101 10.25 10.55 -2.27
CA ILE A 101 11.16 10.96 -1.18
C ILE A 101 12.63 10.62 -1.51
N PRO A 102 13.02 9.38 -1.85
CA PRO A 102 14.41 9.10 -2.18
C PRO A 102 14.90 9.83 -3.45
N LEU A 103 14.04 10.03 -4.45
CA LEU A 103 14.38 10.79 -5.65
C LEU A 103 14.70 12.25 -5.33
N ILE A 104 13.87 12.91 -4.50
CA ILE A 104 14.11 14.29 -4.06
C ILE A 104 15.42 14.39 -3.28
N ILE A 105 15.68 13.47 -2.35
CA ILE A 105 16.93 13.44 -1.57
C ILE A 105 18.15 13.33 -2.51
N LEU A 106 18.13 12.38 -3.43
CA LEU A 106 19.27 12.17 -4.33
C LEU A 106 19.50 13.36 -5.25
N ASN A 107 18.43 13.89 -5.85
CA ASN A 107 18.55 15.03 -6.76
C ASN A 107 19.03 16.30 -6.03
N ALA A 108 18.50 16.57 -4.84
CA ALA A 108 18.96 17.71 -4.04
C ALA A 108 20.46 17.60 -3.68
N LEU A 109 20.92 16.43 -3.24
CA LEU A 109 22.33 16.19 -2.92
C LEU A 109 23.27 16.30 -4.13
N GLU A 110 22.76 16.07 -5.34
CA GLU A 110 23.49 16.18 -6.60
C GLU A 110 23.32 17.56 -7.28
N GLY A 111 22.56 18.48 -6.69
CA GLY A 111 22.26 19.80 -7.27
C GLY A 111 21.44 19.74 -8.56
N LYS A 112 20.60 18.70 -8.70
CA LYS A 112 19.70 18.51 -9.83
C LYS A 112 18.32 19.10 -9.57
N ASP A 113 17.56 19.34 -10.65
CA ASP A 113 16.18 19.77 -10.57
C ASP A 113 15.32 18.71 -9.81
N LEU A 114 14.41 19.21 -8.95
CA LEU A 114 13.50 18.38 -8.20
C LEU A 114 12.20 18.15 -8.98
N PRO A 115 11.92 16.94 -9.45
CA PRO A 115 10.74 16.68 -10.27
C PRO A 115 9.47 16.70 -9.39
N ILE A 116 8.60 17.67 -9.63
CA ILE A 116 7.29 17.76 -9.01
C ILE A 116 6.24 17.64 -10.12
N TYR A 117 5.42 16.58 -10.04
CA TYR A 117 4.38 16.37 -11.03
C TYR A 117 3.21 17.36 -10.84
N GLY A 118 2.79 17.98 -11.93
CA GLY A 118 1.71 18.98 -11.92
C GLY A 118 2.06 20.18 -11.02
N ASN A 119 1.12 20.55 -10.15
CA ASN A 119 1.30 21.65 -9.19
C ASN A 119 1.74 21.18 -7.78
N GLY A 120 2.00 19.88 -7.60
CA GLY A 120 2.40 19.27 -6.34
C GLY A 120 1.31 19.24 -5.25
N LYS A 121 0.06 19.57 -5.58
CA LYS A 121 -1.04 19.62 -4.62
C LYS A 121 -1.74 18.28 -4.37
N GLN A 122 -1.30 17.23 -5.04
CA GLN A 122 -1.81 15.87 -4.78
C GLN A 122 -1.56 15.52 -3.31
N ILE A 123 -2.62 15.17 -2.62
CA ILE A 123 -2.57 14.73 -1.22
C ILE A 123 -2.32 13.24 -1.18
N ARG A 124 -1.44 12.81 -0.28
CA ARG A 124 -1.16 11.40 0.01
C ARG A 124 -1.06 11.21 1.52
N ASP A 125 -1.60 10.12 2.00
CA ASP A 125 -1.32 9.67 3.36
C ASP A 125 0.03 8.94 3.38
N TRP A 126 0.94 9.35 4.25
CA TRP A 126 2.31 8.85 4.33
C TRP A 126 2.50 7.91 5.51
N LEU A 127 2.73 6.64 5.20
CA LEU A 127 2.88 5.56 6.17
C LEU A 127 4.34 5.11 6.29
N TYR A 128 4.90 5.19 7.50
CA TYR A 128 6.27 4.71 7.72
C TYR A 128 6.34 3.18 7.59
N VAL A 129 7.35 2.69 6.87
CA VAL A 129 7.43 1.28 6.45
C VAL A 129 7.47 0.29 7.60
N ASP A 130 8.11 0.62 8.74
CA ASP A 130 8.14 -0.26 9.91
C ASP A 130 6.77 -0.36 10.59
N ASP A 131 6.00 0.74 10.60
CA ASP A 131 4.63 0.73 11.10
C ASP A 131 3.73 -0.13 10.22
N HIS A 132 3.89 -0.02 8.89
CA HIS A 132 3.19 -0.89 7.95
C HIS A 132 3.57 -2.37 8.17
N ALA A 133 4.85 -2.70 8.29
CA ALA A 133 5.29 -4.07 8.52
C ALA A 133 4.72 -4.65 9.83
N ARG A 134 4.69 -3.84 10.91
CA ARG A 134 4.05 -4.24 12.19
C ARG A 134 2.55 -4.46 12.05
N ALA A 135 1.86 -3.59 11.30
CA ALA A 135 0.43 -3.73 11.05
C ALA A 135 0.12 -4.99 10.22
N LEU A 136 0.91 -5.26 9.15
CA LEU A 136 0.78 -6.48 8.36
C LEU A 136 0.93 -7.74 9.22
N LEU A 137 1.96 -7.78 10.08
CA LEU A 137 2.17 -8.90 10.99
C LEU A 137 1.01 -9.05 11.97
N HIS A 138 0.52 -7.95 12.53
CA HIS A 138 -0.63 -7.97 13.42
C HIS A 138 -1.88 -8.53 12.73
N VAL A 139 -2.21 -8.04 11.53
CA VAL A 139 -3.35 -8.55 10.74
C VAL A 139 -3.16 -10.02 10.38
N ALA A 140 -1.96 -10.43 9.98
CA ALA A 140 -1.68 -11.84 9.66
C ALA A 140 -1.92 -12.77 10.85
N LEU A 141 -1.59 -12.34 12.07
CA LEU A 141 -1.71 -13.15 13.28
C LEU A 141 -3.10 -13.10 13.94
N THR A 142 -3.75 -11.93 13.92
CA THR A 142 -4.97 -11.68 14.69
C THR A 142 -6.17 -11.26 13.86
N GLY A 143 -5.98 -10.93 12.59
CA GLY A 143 -7.03 -10.49 11.69
C GLY A 143 -8.10 -11.57 11.49
N LYS A 144 -9.33 -11.13 11.34
CA LYS A 144 -10.47 -11.99 11.09
C LYS A 144 -10.50 -12.41 9.63
N ILE A 145 -10.58 -13.70 9.38
CA ILE A 145 -10.67 -14.26 8.04
C ILE A 145 -11.83 -13.64 7.26
N SER A 146 -11.61 -13.38 5.99
CA SER A 146 -12.55 -12.76 5.04
C SER A 146 -12.72 -11.26 5.16
N GLU A 147 -12.02 -10.62 6.09
CA GLU A 147 -12.09 -9.16 6.26
C GLU A 147 -11.02 -8.44 5.44
N THR A 148 -11.30 -7.17 5.15
CA THR A 148 -10.36 -6.20 4.59
C THR A 148 -9.98 -5.21 5.68
N TYR A 149 -8.74 -4.73 5.69
CA TYR A 149 -8.21 -3.78 6.65
C TYR A 149 -7.49 -2.65 5.92
N ASN A 150 -7.85 -1.40 6.19
CA ASN A 150 -7.09 -0.25 5.73
C ASN A 150 -5.95 0.04 6.71
N ILE A 151 -4.76 0.26 6.17
CA ILE A 151 -3.57 0.60 6.95
C ILE A 151 -3.05 1.94 6.45
N GLY A 152 -3.30 2.99 7.23
CA GLY A 152 -2.90 4.37 6.95
C GLY A 152 -2.03 4.96 8.03
N GLY A 153 -1.36 6.08 7.71
CA GLY A 153 -0.52 6.83 8.63
C GLY A 153 -1.25 7.94 9.38
N HIS A 154 -2.47 8.31 8.95
CA HIS A 154 -3.16 9.54 9.36
C HIS A 154 -2.24 10.77 9.23
N ASN A 155 -1.52 10.83 8.11
CA ASN A 155 -0.52 11.85 7.84
C ASN A 155 -0.66 12.33 6.38
N GLU A 156 -1.81 12.92 6.08
CA GLU A 156 -2.18 13.43 4.77
C GLU A 156 -1.43 14.72 4.49
N LEU A 157 -0.52 14.70 3.53
CA LEU A 157 0.29 15.86 3.12
C LEU A 157 0.24 16.03 1.60
N GLN A 158 0.32 17.28 1.16
CA GLN A 158 0.56 17.58 -0.25
C GLN A 158 2.00 17.18 -0.63
N ASN A 159 2.18 16.67 -1.84
CA ASN A 159 3.52 16.29 -2.33
C ASN A 159 4.52 17.46 -2.24
N ILE A 160 4.08 18.69 -2.51
CA ILE A 160 4.92 19.89 -2.42
C ILE A 160 5.41 20.15 -0.98
N ASP A 161 4.59 19.88 0.03
CA ASP A 161 4.97 20.08 1.42
C ASP A 161 5.96 19.00 1.90
N VAL A 162 5.80 17.77 1.42
CA VAL A 162 6.79 16.72 1.63
C VAL A 162 8.14 17.10 1.02
N VAL A 163 8.15 17.60 -0.22
CA VAL A 163 9.40 18.05 -0.89
C VAL A 163 10.06 19.17 -0.11
N LYS A 164 9.31 20.20 0.31
CA LYS A 164 9.86 21.31 1.12
C LYS A 164 10.43 20.82 2.45
N THR A 165 9.76 19.90 3.11
CA THR A 165 10.23 19.31 4.38
C THR A 165 11.53 18.56 4.17
N VAL A 166 11.65 17.75 3.11
CA VAL A 166 12.89 17.05 2.77
C VAL A 166 14.03 18.04 2.52
N CYS A 167 13.78 19.10 1.74
CA CYS A 167 14.80 20.13 1.49
C CYS A 167 15.25 20.82 2.79
N SER A 168 14.31 21.21 3.64
CA SER A 168 14.64 21.83 4.93
C SER A 168 15.51 20.93 5.82
N ILE A 169 15.19 19.63 5.86
CA ILE A 169 16.02 18.67 6.62
C ILE A 169 17.41 18.52 6.01
N LEU A 170 17.53 18.52 4.68
CA LEU A 170 18.83 18.44 4.01
C LEU A 170 19.66 19.69 4.23
N ASP A 171 19.07 20.89 4.23
CA ASP A 171 19.75 22.16 4.55
C ASP A 171 20.37 22.13 5.96
N GLU A 172 19.69 21.48 6.93
CA GLU A 172 20.22 21.32 8.29
C GLU A 172 21.33 20.26 8.37
N LEU A 173 21.16 19.12 7.70
CA LEU A 173 22.06 17.98 7.83
C LEU A 173 23.32 18.09 6.95
N VAL A 174 23.21 18.75 5.79
CA VAL A 174 24.28 18.81 4.77
C VAL A 174 24.42 20.20 4.14
N PRO A 175 24.54 21.27 4.92
CA PRO A 175 24.45 22.66 4.44
C PRO A 175 25.52 23.05 3.41
N SER A 176 26.60 22.29 3.31
CA SER A 176 27.70 22.56 2.37
C SER A 176 27.49 21.99 0.96
N LYS A 177 26.40 21.27 0.74
CA LYS A 177 26.10 20.64 -0.57
C LYS A 177 24.90 21.25 -1.29
N LEU A 178 24.18 22.15 -0.63
CA LEU A 178 23.02 22.88 -1.15
C LEU A 178 23.38 24.35 -1.23
#